data_91348bf0a1411fe1130697396a799a27
#
_entry.id   91348bf0a1411fe1130697396a799a27
#
_cell.length_a   1.000
_cell.length_b   1.000
_cell.length_c   1.000
_cell.angle_alpha   90.00
_cell.angle_beta   90.00
_cell.angle_gamma   90.00
#
_symmetry.space_group_name_H-M   'P 1'
#
loop_
_entity.id
_entity.type
_entity.pdbx_description
1 polymer ?
#
loop_
_entity_poly.entity_id
_entity_poly.type
_entity_poly.pdbx_seq_one_letter_code
_entity_poly.pdbx_strand_id
1 'polypeptide(L)'
;MILQPAYTRYHVELGEISSYPPGYKENAGIFCHNNPWVSIAETVIGRGDRAFEIYRKTCPAFLEDISEIHKTEPYVYSQMVGGRDARFAGQGKNSWLTGTAAWTFTDISQYILGIYPTLNGLMVNPCIPSGFGNFSVTRRYRGVTYDISVETNGVQKGIRSMTVDGAAVEGNVIPFDAGKKHVSVKVVMG
;
A
#
# COMPACT_ATOMS: atom_id res chain seq x y z
N MET A 1 7.74 10.78 1.46
CA MET A 1 8.85 11.34 0.64
C MET A 1 8.79 12.87 0.75
N ILE A 2 9.91 13.56 0.77
CA ILE A 2 10.00 15.01 0.94
C ILE A 2 11.10 15.56 0.01
N LEU A 3 10.84 16.70 -0.61
CA LEU A 3 11.83 17.47 -1.34
C LEU A 3 12.50 18.47 -0.41
N GLN A 4 13.84 18.50 -0.35
CA GLN A 4 14.61 19.42 0.47
C GLN A 4 15.89 19.89 -0.27
N PRO A 5 16.31 21.13 -0.09
CA PRO A 5 15.68 22.22 0.67
C PRO A 5 14.45 22.80 -0.04
N ALA A 6 13.62 23.54 0.73
CA ALA A 6 12.48 24.25 0.16
C ALA A 6 12.90 25.39 -0.78
N TYR A 7 12.13 25.60 -1.84
CA TYR A 7 12.22 26.82 -2.64
C TYR A 7 11.68 28.01 -1.84
N THR A 8 12.44 29.08 -1.79
CA THR A 8 12.07 30.32 -1.10
C THR A 8 11.74 31.47 -2.06
N ARG A 9 11.94 31.21 -3.36
CA ARG A 9 11.60 32.15 -4.45
C ARG A 9 10.90 31.41 -5.58
N TYR A 10 10.07 32.13 -6.32
CA TYR A 10 9.43 31.57 -7.50
C TYR A 10 10.41 31.43 -8.64
N HIS A 11 10.36 30.28 -9.32
CA HIS A 11 11.15 29.94 -10.49
C HIS A 11 10.21 29.52 -11.62
N VAL A 12 10.16 30.32 -12.70
CA VAL A 12 9.26 30.08 -13.84
C VAL A 12 9.48 28.71 -14.47
N GLU A 13 10.72 28.28 -14.60
CA GLU A 13 11.15 27.01 -15.21
C GLU A 13 10.78 25.78 -14.37
N LEU A 14 10.52 25.95 -13.08
CA LEU A 14 10.12 24.86 -12.17
C LEU A 14 8.59 24.77 -12.00
N GLY A 15 7.88 25.74 -12.53
CA GLY A 15 6.43 25.79 -12.48
C GLY A 15 5.88 25.92 -11.06
N GLU A 16 4.72 25.29 -10.84
CA GLU A 16 3.90 25.47 -9.63
C GLU A 16 4.61 25.11 -8.32
N ILE A 17 5.52 24.13 -8.35
CA ILE A 17 6.20 23.64 -7.14
C ILE A 17 6.91 24.78 -6.37
N SER A 18 7.52 25.73 -7.08
CA SER A 18 8.22 26.87 -6.47
C SER A 18 7.29 28.00 -6.02
N SER A 19 6.00 27.94 -6.36
CA SER A 19 4.99 28.91 -5.91
C SER A 19 4.40 28.58 -4.53
N TYR A 20 4.52 27.32 -4.09
CA TYR A 20 4.03 26.93 -2.76
C TYR A 20 4.95 27.48 -1.66
N PRO A 21 4.38 27.87 -0.51
CA PRO A 21 5.20 28.22 0.64
C PRO A 21 6.10 27.06 1.09
N PRO A 22 7.25 27.32 1.69
CA PRO A 22 8.11 26.29 2.28
C PRO A 22 7.34 25.39 3.25
N GLY A 23 7.52 24.06 3.07
CA GLY A 23 6.82 23.04 3.85
C GLY A 23 5.40 22.71 3.40
N TYR A 24 4.94 23.26 2.26
CA TYR A 24 3.61 23.00 1.71
C TYR A 24 3.69 22.19 0.42
N LYS A 25 2.81 21.19 0.27
CA LYS A 25 2.74 20.27 -0.87
C LYS A 25 4.14 19.77 -1.27
N GLU A 26 4.50 19.83 -2.55
CA GLU A 26 5.77 19.35 -3.04
C GLU A 26 6.95 20.25 -2.66
N ASN A 27 6.70 21.48 -2.21
CA ASN A 27 7.76 22.38 -1.77
C ASN A 27 8.18 22.11 -0.31
N ALA A 28 8.89 21.03 -0.10
CA ALA A 28 9.37 20.54 1.21
C ALA A 28 8.24 20.13 2.19
N GLY A 29 7.01 19.93 1.73
CA GLY A 29 5.99 19.17 2.43
C GLY A 29 6.11 17.68 2.14
N ILE A 30 5.43 16.85 2.93
CA ILE A 30 5.31 15.42 2.66
C ILE A 30 4.06 15.22 1.82
N PHE A 31 4.21 15.05 0.51
CA PHE A 31 3.10 14.75 -0.38
C PHE A 31 2.78 13.26 -0.32
N CYS A 32 1.57 12.91 0.17
CA CYS A 32 1.30 11.56 0.65
C CYS A 32 1.06 10.53 -0.45
N HIS A 33 0.67 10.93 -1.67
CA HIS A 33 0.45 10.01 -2.79
C HIS A 33 1.65 9.10 -3.10
N ASN A 34 2.86 9.61 -2.92
CA ASN A 34 4.08 8.91 -3.29
C ASN A 34 4.46 7.82 -2.30
N ASN A 35 3.96 7.88 -1.07
CA ASN A 35 4.35 6.94 -0.01
C ASN A 35 3.93 5.49 -0.34
N PRO A 36 2.67 5.20 -0.73
CA PRO A 36 2.30 3.84 -1.14
C PRO A 36 3.08 3.36 -2.37
N TRP A 37 3.48 4.24 -3.30
CA TRP A 37 4.29 3.83 -4.45
C TRP A 37 5.69 3.34 -4.03
N VAL A 38 6.27 3.95 -3.00
CA VAL A 38 7.55 3.48 -2.44
C VAL A 38 7.37 2.13 -1.74
N SER A 39 6.27 1.94 -0.99
CA SER A 39 5.91 0.65 -0.39
C SER A 39 5.74 -0.43 -1.47
N ILE A 40 4.98 -0.14 -2.54
CA ILE A 40 4.81 -1.03 -3.69
C ILE A 40 6.17 -1.43 -4.30
N ALA A 41 7.06 -0.46 -4.50
CA ALA A 41 8.40 -0.73 -5.04
C ALA A 41 9.20 -1.70 -4.14
N GLU A 42 9.11 -1.53 -2.82
CA GLU A 42 9.75 -2.44 -1.87
C GLU A 42 9.16 -3.86 -1.94
N THR A 43 7.84 -4.00 -2.15
CA THR A 43 7.23 -5.32 -2.35
C THR A 43 7.70 -5.99 -3.64
N VAL A 44 7.88 -5.22 -4.72
CA VAL A 44 8.36 -5.74 -6.01
C VAL A 44 9.73 -6.38 -5.85
N ILE A 45 10.64 -5.73 -5.12
CA ILE A 45 11.99 -6.25 -4.85
C ILE A 45 12.08 -7.20 -3.66
N GLY A 46 10.95 -7.59 -3.05
CA GLY A 46 10.89 -8.64 -2.02
C GLY A 46 11.20 -8.19 -0.58
N ARG A 47 11.14 -6.88 -0.30
CA ARG A 47 11.42 -6.31 1.02
C ARG A 47 10.15 -6.06 1.82
N GLY A 48 9.48 -7.13 2.25
CA GLY A 48 8.19 -7.05 2.96
C GLY A 48 8.23 -6.27 4.27
N ASP A 49 9.28 -6.45 5.08
CA ASP A 49 9.46 -5.69 6.31
C ASP A 49 9.54 -4.18 6.05
N ARG A 50 10.24 -3.78 4.98
CA ARG A 50 10.38 -2.37 4.62
C ARG A 50 9.10 -1.78 4.05
N ALA A 51 8.40 -2.53 3.20
CA ALA A 51 7.11 -2.13 2.67
C ALA A 51 6.11 -1.88 3.81
N PHE A 52 6.02 -2.81 4.76
CA PHE A 52 5.12 -2.68 5.90
C PHE A 52 5.53 -1.56 6.87
N GLU A 53 6.82 -1.30 7.04
CA GLU A 53 7.31 -0.14 7.82
C GLU A 53 6.82 1.18 7.19
N ILE A 54 6.88 1.31 5.86
CA ILE A 54 6.39 2.49 5.14
C ILE A 54 4.89 2.63 5.34
N TYR A 55 4.14 1.54 5.16
CA TYR A 55 2.70 1.50 5.40
C TYR A 55 2.35 1.99 6.82
N ARG A 56 2.98 1.43 7.85
CA ARG A 56 2.74 1.82 9.25
C ARG A 56 3.01 3.30 9.51
N LYS A 57 4.05 3.86 8.93
CA LYS A 57 4.42 5.27 9.08
C LYS A 57 3.42 6.23 8.43
N THR A 58 2.61 5.75 7.51
CA THR A 58 1.69 6.58 6.74
C THR A 58 0.22 6.28 7.02
N CYS A 59 -0.08 5.18 7.67
CA CYS A 59 -1.44 4.78 8.00
C CYS A 59 -1.98 5.59 9.19
N PRO A 60 -3.12 6.28 9.05
CA PRO A 60 -3.67 7.13 10.12
C PRO A 60 -3.89 6.41 11.45
N ALA A 61 -4.29 5.15 11.43
CA ALA A 61 -4.52 4.34 12.63
C ALA A 61 -3.26 4.14 13.51
N PHE A 62 -2.06 4.35 12.95
CA PHE A 62 -0.79 4.26 13.70
C PHE A 62 -0.24 5.63 14.13
N LEU A 63 -1.00 6.71 13.92
CA LEU A 63 -0.59 8.08 14.25
C LEU A 63 -1.33 8.63 15.47
N GLU A 64 -1.98 7.78 16.26
CA GLU A 64 -2.78 8.19 17.43
C GLU A 64 -1.96 8.96 18.46
N ASP A 65 -0.75 8.50 18.74
CA ASP A 65 0.17 9.16 19.69
C ASP A 65 0.53 10.60 19.33
N ILE A 66 0.36 10.97 18.07
CA ILE A 66 0.63 12.32 17.54
C ILE A 66 -0.62 12.99 16.97
N SER A 67 -1.82 12.51 17.33
CA SER A 67 -3.10 13.02 16.79
C SER A 67 -3.29 14.51 17.03
N GLU A 68 -2.84 15.04 18.18
CA GLU A 68 -2.88 16.48 18.50
C GLU A 68 -2.01 17.34 17.58
N ILE A 69 -1.00 16.74 16.94
CA ILE A 69 -0.16 17.41 15.95
C ILE A 69 -0.73 17.17 14.55
N HIS A 70 -1.05 15.91 14.23
CA HIS A 70 -1.49 15.51 12.90
C HIS A 70 -2.87 16.07 12.52
N LYS A 71 -3.79 16.12 13.47
CA LYS A 71 -5.11 16.82 13.36
C LYS A 71 -5.98 16.35 12.20
N THR A 72 -5.92 15.08 11.84
CA THR A 72 -6.89 14.45 10.95
C THR A 72 -7.69 13.41 11.71
N GLU A 73 -8.81 13.00 11.16
CA GLU A 73 -9.58 11.86 11.70
C GLU A 73 -8.72 10.59 11.65
N PRO A 74 -8.80 9.70 12.65
CA PRO A 74 -7.88 8.55 12.79
C PRO A 74 -8.00 7.49 11.69
N TYR A 75 -8.97 7.63 10.78
CA TYR A 75 -9.20 6.74 9.64
C TYR A 75 -9.06 7.45 8.29
N VAL A 76 -8.60 8.71 8.27
CA VAL A 76 -8.54 9.54 7.06
C VAL A 76 -7.11 9.82 6.64
N TYR A 77 -6.82 9.54 5.38
CA TYR A 77 -5.57 9.94 4.75
C TYR A 77 -5.61 11.40 4.32
N SER A 78 -4.54 12.12 4.60
CA SER A 78 -4.33 13.47 4.09
C SER A 78 -3.61 13.47 2.73
N GLN A 79 -3.79 14.53 1.95
CA GLN A 79 -3.03 14.74 0.72
C GLN A 79 -1.56 15.01 1.01
N MET A 80 -1.31 15.78 2.05
CA MET A 80 0.03 16.16 2.47
C MET A 80 0.13 16.32 3.99
N VAL A 81 1.35 16.22 4.50
CA VAL A 81 1.70 16.61 5.87
C VAL A 81 2.68 17.77 5.80
N GLY A 82 2.45 18.80 6.62
CA GLY A 82 3.31 19.97 6.68
C GLY A 82 4.76 19.58 6.99
N GLY A 83 5.69 20.04 6.15
CA GLY A 83 7.11 19.86 6.37
C GLY A 83 7.63 20.73 7.52
N ARG A 84 8.87 20.49 7.94
CA ARG A 84 9.47 21.19 9.09
C ARG A 84 9.57 22.72 8.92
N ASP A 85 9.58 23.20 7.67
CA ASP A 85 9.67 24.63 7.36
C ASP A 85 8.29 25.32 7.34
N ALA A 86 7.21 24.54 7.50
CA ALA A 86 5.85 25.07 7.56
C ALA A 86 5.49 25.54 8.98
N ARG A 87 4.64 26.57 9.07
CA ARG A 87 4.04 27.03 10.35
C ARG A 87 3.19 25.95 11.02
N PHE A 88 2.72 24.95 10.26
CA PHE A 88 1.89 23.80 10.66
C PHE A 88 2.65 22.48 10.48
N ALA A 89 3.96 22.46 10.79
CA ALA A 89 4.78 21.25 10.69
C ALA A 89 4.09 20.06 11.38
N GLY A 90 4.08 18.90 10.71
CA GLY A 90 3.43 17.68 11.18
C GLY A 90 1.90 17.60 10.99
N GLN A 91 1.21 18.70 10.67
CA GLN A 91 -0.24 18.67 10.46
C GLN A 91 -0.59 18.09 9.08
N GLY A 92 -1.53 17.16 9.05
CA GLY A 92 -2.19 16.71 7.83
C GLY A 92 -3.05 17.81 7.22
N LYS A 93 -3.02 17.93 5.90
CA LYS A 93 -3.79 18.93 5.13
C LYS A 93 -4.51 18.25 3.98
N ASN A 94 -5.65 18.88 3.60
CA ASN A 94 -6.51 18.40 2.52
C ASN A 94 -6.90 16.91 2.75
N SER A 95 -7.34 16.60 3.97
CA SER A 95 -7.95 15.30 4.28
C SER A 95 -9.17 15.08 3.37
N TRP A 96 -9.46 13.84 3.00
CA TRP A 96 -10.49 13.42 2.04
C TRP A 96 -10.19 13.76 0.57
N LEU A 97 -9.50 14.85 0.27
CA LEU A 97 -9.21 15.31 -1.09
C LEU A 97 -7.87 14.72 -1.59
N THR A 98 -7.76 13.40 -1.58
CA THR A 98 -6.49 12.73 -1.89
C THR A 98 -6.69 11.36 -2.50
N GLY A 99 -5.83 10.99 -3.44
CA GLY A 99 -5.69 9.62 -3.93
C GLY A 99 -4.86 8.71 -3.01
N THR A 100 -4.31 9.22 -1.90
CA THR A 100 -3.47 8.44 -0.99
C THR A 100 -4.21 7.21 -0.45
N ALA A 101 -5.48 7.36 -0.06
CA ALA A 101 -6.29 6.24 0.43
C ALA A 101 -6.46 5.13 -0.60
N ALA A 102 -6.79 5.49 -1.85
CA ALA A 102 -6.97 4.53 -2.93
C ALA A 102 -5.65 3.79 -3.27
N TRP A 103 -4.53 4.52 -3.30
CA TRP A 103 -3.21 3.94 -3.52
C TRP A 103 -2.76 3.06 -2.35
N THR A 104 -3.04 3.44 -1.10
CA THR A 104 -2.74 2.61 0.08
C THR A 104 -3.60 1.35 0.09
N PHE A 105 -4.89 1.44 -0.29
CA PHE A 105 -5.73 0.26 -0.46
C PHE A 105 -5.17 -0.69 -1.53
N THR A 106 -4.68 -0.14 -2.65
CA THR A 106 -4.02 -0.91 -3.70
C THR A 106 -2.73 -1.56 -3.18
N ASP A 107 -1.89 -0.80 -2.47
CA ASP A 107 -0.65 -1.30 -1.87
C ASP A 107 -0.91 -2.49 -0.94
N ILE A 108 -1.83 -2.33 0.03
CA ILE A 108 -2.14 -3.40 0.97
C ILE A 108 -2.72 -4.62 0.26
N SER A 109 -3.78 -4.42 -0.52
CA SER A 109 -4.56 -5.54 -1.05
C SER A 109 -3.85 -6.28 -2.19
N GLN A 110 -3.15 -5.54 -3.05
CA GLN A 110 -2.57 -6.08 -4.28
C GLN A 110 -1.07 -6.35 -4.19
N TYR A 111 -0.36 -5.68 -3.30
CA TYR A 111 1.10 -5.80 -3.22
C TYR A 111 1.59 -6.39 -1.89
N ILE A 112 1.12 -5.90 -0.74
CA ILE A 112 1.51 -6.50 0.55
C ILE A 112 0.83 -7.87 0.71
N LEU A 113 -0.52 -7.94 0.67
CA LEU A 113 -1.24 -9.21 0.69
C LEU A 113 -1.14 -9.96 -0.65
N GLY A 114 -0.77 -9.26 -1.72
CA GLY A 114 -0.39 -9.83 -2.99
C GLY A 114 -1.52 -10.47 -3.79
N ILE A 115 -2.77 -10.02 -3.64
CA ILE A 115 -3.92 -10.62 -4.33
C ILE A 115 -4.51 -9.63 -5.31
N TYR A 116 -4.19 -9.78 -6.60
CA TYR A 116 -4.61 -8.82 -7.61
C TYR A 116 -5.06 -9.45 -8.93
N PRO A 117 -5.97 -8.77 -9.65
CA PRO A 117 -6.51 -9.25 -10.91
C PRO A 117 -5.47 -9.19 -12.03
N THR A 118 -5.50 -10.23 -12.89
CA THR A 118 -4.75 -10.27 -14.15
C THR A 118 -5.72 -10.60 -15.30
N LEU A 119 -5.25 -10.54 -16.54
CA LEU A 119 -6.07 -10.94 -17.69
C LEU A 119 -6.48 -12.42 -17.62
N ASN A 120 -5.59 -13.27 -17.09
CA ASN A 120 -5.76 -14.73 -17.06
C ASN A 120 -6.46 -15.25 -15.79
N GLY A 121 -6.63 -14.40 -14.75
CA GLY A 121 -7.22 -14.82 -13.49
C GLY A 121 -6.80 -13.94 -12.31
N LEU A 122 -6.80 -14.52 -11.12
CA LEU A 122 -6.42 -13.84 -9.89
C LEU A 122 -5.01 -14.27 -9.50
N MET A 123 -4.06 -13.34 -9.47
CA MET A 123 -2.69 -13.62 -9.04
C MET A 123 -2.59 -13.57 -7.50
N VAL A 124 -1.83 -14.49 -6.93
CA VAL A 124 -1.46 -14.50 -5.51
C VAL A 124 0.08 -14.40 -5.43
N ASN A 125 0.58 -13.31 -4.87
CA ASN A 125 2.02 -13.05 -4.76
C ASN A 125 2.33 -12.17 -3.54
N PRO A 126 2.09 -12.68 -2.32
CA PRO A 126 2.29 -11.92 -1.09
C PRO A 126 3.73 -11.43 -0.94
N CYS A 127 3.88 -10.21 -0.39
CA CYS A 127 5.14 -9.70 0.11
C CYS A 127 4.91 -9.05 1.48
N ILE A 128 5.00 -9.85 2.52
CA ILE A 128 4.58 -9.55 3.89
C ILE A 128 5.80 -9.39 4.82
N PRO A 129 5.66 -8.71 5.95
CA PRO A 129 6.72 -8.68 6.95
C PRO A 129 6.96 -10.07 7.56
N SER A 130 8.20 -10.35 7.91
CA SER A 130 8.66 -11.65 8.42
C SER A 130 7.89 -12.16 9.65
N GLY A 131 7.35 -11.25 10.47
CA GLY A 131 6.56 -11.59 11.67
C GLY A 131 5.03 -11.58 11.47
N PHE A 132 4.51 -11.51 10.22
CA PHE A 132 3.08 -11.29 9.98
C PHE A 132 2.19 -12.50 10.37
N GLY A 133 2.71 -13.72 10.26
CA GLY A 133 1.95 -14.95 10.52
C GLY A 133 1.00 -15.33 9.37
N ASN A 134 0.28 -16.44 9.57
CA ASN A 134 -0.68 -16.93 8.58
C ASN A 134 -1.90 -16.01 8.49
N PHE A 135 -2.49 -15.92 7.31
CA PHE A 135 -3.65 -15.07 7.07
C PHE A 135 -4.62 -15.68 6.06
N SER A 136 -5.80 -15.11 5.98
CA SER A 136 -6.80 -15.46 4.97
C SER A 136 -7.42 -14.22 4.37
N VAL A 137 -7.84 -14.32 3.11
CA VAL A 137 -8.50 -13.26 2.36
C VAL A 137 -9.68 -13.83 1.59
N THR A 138 -10.85 -13.20 1.71
CA THR A 138 -11.96 -13.43 0.79
C THR A 138 -11.96 -12.34 -0.29
N ARG A 139 -11.80 -12.72 -1.54
CA ARG A 139 -11.79 -11.81 -2.69
C ARG A 139 -12.92 -12.13 -3.66
N ARG A 140 -13.71 -11.12 -4.03
CA ARG A 140 -14.65 -11.23 -5.16
C ARG A 140 -13.99 -10.73 -6.44
N TYR A 141 -14.04 -11.56 -7.48
CA TYR A 141 -13.47 -11.22 -8.78
C TYR A 141 -14.31 -11.84 -9.90
N ARG A 142 -14.78 -11.03 -10.84
CA ARG A 142 -15.63 -11.43 -11.99
C ARG A 142 -16.83 -12.32 -11.60
N GLY A 143 -17.48 -12.00 -10.49
CA GLY A 143 -18.67 -12.73 -9.99
C GLY A 143 -18.38 -14.04 -9.23
N VAL A 144 -17.10 -14.40 -9.08
CA VAL A 144 -16.64 -15.55 -8.28
C VAL A 144 -16.09 -15.08 -6.94
N THR A 145 -16.38 -15.80 -5.87
CA THR A 145 -15.80 -15.59 -4.56
C THR A 145 -14.61 -16.54 -4.35
N TYR A 146 -13.46 -16.02 -3.99
CA TYR A 146 -12.24 -16.76 -3.70
C TYR A 146 -11.95 -16.66 -2.20
N ASP A 147 -11.89 -17.79 -1.51
CA ASP A 147 -11.40 -17.89 -0.13
C ASP A 147 -9.97 -18.42 -0.15
N ILE A 148 -9.05 -17.54 0.16
CA ILE A 148 -7.61 -17.77 0.02
C ILE A 148 -6.99 -17.84 1.41
N SER A 149 -6.40 -18.96 1.77
CA SER A 149 -5.61 -19.15 3.00
C SER A 149 -4.13 -19.19 2.65
N VAL A 150 -3.30 -18.46 3.41
CA VAL A 150 -1.87 -18.34 3.20
C VAL A 150 -1.10 -18.77 4.45
N GLU A 151 -0.26 -19.78 4.28
CA GLU A 151 0.73 -20.21 5.28
C GLU A 151 2.06 -19.55 4.94
N THR A 152 2.57 -18.72 5.85
CA THR A 152 3.68 -17.81 5.54
C THR A 152 5.06 -18.39 5.80
N ASN A 153 5.18 -19.38 6.70
CA ASN A 153 6.44 -20.02 7.09
C ASN A 153 7.58 -19.04 7.45
N GLY A 154 7.24 -17.82 7.86
CA GLY A 154 8.21 -16.79 8.25
C GLY A 154 9.00 -16.15 7.09
N VAL A 155 8.65 -16.47 5.83
CA VAL A 155 9.29 -15.84 4.66
C VAL A 155 8.51 -14.59 4.23
N GLN A 156 9.23 -13.62 3.67
CA GLN A 156 8.60 -12.37 3.22
C GLN A 156 7.96 -12.49 1.85
N LYS A 157 8.49 -13.30 0.96
CA LYS A 157 8.03 -13.43 -0.43
C LYS A 157 8.35 -14.82 -0.99
N GLY A 158 7.60 -15.23 -2.00
CA GLY A 158 7.75 -16.51 -2.69
C GLY A 158 6.60 -17.45 -2.37
N ILE A 159 6.22 -18.26 -3.35
CA ILE A 159 5.21 -19.32 -3.21
C ILE A 159 5.88 -20.65 -3.50
N ARG A 160 5.84 -21.54 -2.53
CA ARG A 160 6.32 -22.92 -2.66
C ARG A 160 5.28 -23.82 -3.31
N SER A 161 4.02 -23.64 -2.96
CA SER A 161 2.91 -24.42 -3.54
C SER A 161 1.58 -23.68 -3.44
N MET A 162 0.69 -23.97 -4.39
CA MET A 162 -0.67 -23.49 -4.40
C MET A 162 -1.62 -24.63 -4.81
N THR A 163 -2.78 -24.73 -4.13
CA THR A 163 -3.88 -25.61 -4.55
C THR A 163 -5.15 -24.80 -4.72
N VAL A 164 -5.96 -25.18 -5.72
CA VAL A 164 -7.26 -24.59 -6.03
C VAL A 164 -8.30 -25.71 -6.02
N ASP A 165 -9.28 -25.63 -5.12
CA ASP A 165 -10.28 -26.68 -4.84
C ASP A 165 -9.64 -28.07 -4.61
N GLY A 166 -8.48 -28.07 -3.93
CA GLY A 166 -7.71 -29.29 -3.63
C GLY A 166 -6.77 -29.77 -4.74
N ALA A 167 -6.86 -29.25 -5.95
CA ALA A 167 -5.95 -29.58 -7.04
C ALA A 167 -4.71 -28.68 -7.06
N ALA A 168 -3.52 -29.24 -7.25
CA ALA A 168 -2.28 -28.46 -7.37
C ALA A 168 -2.31 -27.59 -8.64
N VAL A 169 -1.82 -26.35 -8.51
CA VAL A 169 -1.70 -25.39 -9.61
C VAL A 169 -0.24 -24.95 -9.71
N GLU A 170 0.30 -24.97 -10.92
CA GLU A 170 1.63 -24.44 -11.20
C GLU A 170 1.60 -22.91 -11.27
N GLY A 171 2.64 -22.29 -10.71
CA GLY A 171 2.76 -20.82 -10.68
C GLY A 171 1.90 -20.19 -9.59
N ASN A 172 1.51 -18.95 -9.79
CA ASN A 172 0.83 -18.12 -8.81
C ASN A 172 -0.43 -17.40 -9.33
N VAL A 173 -0.99 -17.85 -10.45
CA VAL A 173 -2.25 -17.34 -11.02
C VAL A 173 -3.32 -18.40 -10.90
N ILE A 174 -4.41 -18.07 -10.23
CA ILE A 174 -5.62 -18.87 -10.17
C ILE A 174 -6.40 -18.63 -11.45
N PRO A 175 -6.55 -19.63 -12.35
CA PRO A 175 -7.28 -19.45 -13.61
C PRO A 175 -8.73 -19.04 -13.34
N PHE A 176 -9.25 -18.12 -14.14
CA PHE A 176 -10.65 -17.72 -14.06
C PHE A 176 -11.54 -18.79 -14.68
N ASP A 177 -12.56 -19.23 -13.96
CA ASP A 177 -13.61 -20.14 -14.42
C ASP A 177 -14.98 -19.50 -14.17
N ALA A 178 -15.66 -19.13 -15.25
CA ALA A 178 -17.00 -18.51 -15.20
C ALA A 178 -18.09 -19.45 -14.70
N GLY A 179 -17.86 -20.77 -14.72
CA GLY A 179 -18.80 -21.78 -14.23
C GLY A 179 -18.84 -21.88 -12.69
N LYS A 180 -17.83 -21.35 -12.03
CA LYS A 180 -17.71 -21.38 -10.57
C LYS A 180 -18.35 -20.16 -9.91
N LYS A 181 -18.90 -20.36 -8.73
CA LYS A 181 -19.39 -19.26 -7.85
C LYS A 181 -18.49 -19.05 -6.64
N HIS A 182 -17.79 -20.10 -6.25
CA HIS A 182 -16.90 -20.13 -5.11
C HIS A 182 -15.67 -20.99 -5.43
N VAL A 183 -14.52 -20.56 -4.95
CA VAL A 183 -13.23 -21.24 -5.13
C VAL A 183 -12.44 -21.18 -3.83
N SER A 184 -11.96 -22.33 -3.37
CA SER A 184 -11.08 -22.44 -2.20
C SER A 184 -9.63 -22.54 -2.64
N VAL A 185 -8.78 -21.69 -2.06
CA VAL A 185 -7.35 -21.61 -2.41
C VAL A 185 -6.50 -21.77 -1.16
N LYS A 186 -5.50 -22.66 -1.24
CA LYS A 186 -4.46 -22.76 -0.21
C LYS A 186 -3.10 -22.43 -0.82
N VAL A 187 -2.38 -21.56 -0.15
CA VAL A 187 -1.06 -21.08 -0.57
C VAL A 187 -0.07 -21.35 0.56
N VAL A 188 1.08 -21.90 0.22
CA VAL A 188 2.20 -22.08 1.13
C VAL A 188 3.37 -21.27 0.61
N MET A 189 3.80 -20.29 1.38
CA MET A 189 4.99 -19.48 1.07
C MET A 189 6.29 -20.26 1.42
N GLY A 190 7.36 -19.97 0.66
CA GLY A 190 8.66 -20.62 0.87
C GLY A 190 9.66 -20.32 -0.24
#